data_85ce4fd89efb1edfe5b21befc2fe30d2
#
_entry.id   85ce4fd89efb1edfe5b21befc2fe30d2
#
_cell.length_a   1.000
_cell.length_b   1.000
_cell.length_c   1.000
_cell.angle_alpha   90.00
_cell.angle_beta   90.00
_cell.angle_gamma   90.00
#
_symmetry.space_group_name_H-M   'P 1'
#
loop_
_entity.id
_entity.type
_entity.pdbx_description
1 polymer ?
#
loop_
_entity_poly.entity_id
_entity_poly.type
_entity_poly.pdbx_seq_one_letter_code
_entity_poly.pdbx_strand_id
1 'polypeptide(L)'
;MYVELDARKFFVPPVGSNGLAEALPSLVYWDRGVLEHELETVFRRSWLCVPKQLFVEHNPNVRSIYVRPAPGHPHFDVAALRGNALRFRLLGESVMLRRGSEPKGSPELRCFLNKCPHAGYPLLEVTHDADNEAPIVCQQHGLTADERGKLIAHPAFLNPTEEQRKKLCLTRYGLAEWFDFLFISRGEPAMPFEEVMRPVLDSIINLPLAEFKYRKLNVEQRFVEGNWKLHAQNYEDWLHIRYIHKKPNGLADAVDLSSARMELYDQATLMWAYAADPADGFDSKDLPERFSDPENPNKRVFALWWFVAPNLALNFYPWGLSVNIFMPAMVDVEKMEFDPEKVEFLWYHYVWNESKYGDRDKRWLNTLVDLEDIETIRYLAENYRSHSLPWSRGLFGTASEGPNTEIGPWWFHRLVYQMMFESGVP
;
A
#
# COMPACT_ATOMS: atom_id res chain seq x y z
N MET A 1 0.96 23.13 13.26
CA MET A 1 0.52 24.33 12.47
C MET A 1 0.62 23.90 11.02
N TYR A 2 -0.51 23.73 10.35
CA TYR A 2 -0.56 23.26 8.96
C TYR A 2 0.13 24.32 8.09
N VAL A 3 1.23 23.98 7.44
CA VAL A 3 1.87 24.86 6.46
C VAL A 3 1.12 24.69 5.16
N GLU A 4 0.42 25.72 4.70
CA GLU A 4 -0.23 25.72 3.41
C GLU A 4 0.85 25.70 2.30
N LEU A 5 0.90 24.61 1.55
CA LEU A 5 1.84 24.45 0.44
C LEU A 5 1.31 25.16 -0.81
N ASP A 6 2.16 25.93 -1.47
CA ASP A 6 1.81 26.54 -2.76
C ASP A 6 1.87 25.50 -3.89
N ALA A 7 0.72 24.96 -4.29
CA ALA A 7 0.58 23.92 -5.31
C ALA A 7 1.35 24.21 -6.61
N ARG A 8 1.47 25.51 -7.01
CA ARG A 8 2.18 25.91 -8.25
C ARG A 8 3.65 25.54 -8.22
N LYS A 9 4.27 25.49 -7.02
CA LYS A 9 5.67 25.12 -6.87
C LYS A 9 5.91 23.61 -7.01
N PHE A 10 4.87 22.80 -6.83
CA PHE A 10 4.93 21.35 -6.94
C PHE A 10 4.39 20.84 -8.27
N PHE A 11 3.82 21.69 -9.10
CA PHE A 11 3.18 21.28 -10.35
C PHE A 11 4.13 20.42 -11.21
N VAL A 12 3.67 19.24 -11.56
CA VAL A 12 4.36 18.31 -12.47
C VAL A 12 3.75 18.50 -13.87
N PRO A 13 4.49 19.09 -14.81
CA PRO A 13 3.97 19.38 -16.13
C PRO A 13 3.72 18.09 -16.94
N PRO A 14 2.84 18.15 -17.95
CA PRO A 14 2.77 17.11 -18.96
C PRO A 14 4.13 16.89 -19.64
N VAL A 15 4.29 15.73 -20.25
CA VAL A 15 5.48 15.41 -21.06
C VAL A 15 5.67 16.46 -22.14
N GLY A 16 6.86 17.04 -22.22
CA GLY A 16 7.22 18.01 -23.24
C GLY A 16 7.30 17.40 -24.65
N SER A 17 7.22 18.23 -25.70
CA SER A 17 7.29 17.78 -27.08
C SER A 17 8.62 17.09 -27.45
N ASN A 18 9.66 17.29 -26.63
CA ASN A 18 10.95 16.64 -26.76
C ASN A 18 11.04 15.32 -25.98
N GLY A 19 9.92 14.85 -25.36
CA GLY A 19 9.87 13.64 -24.56
C GLY A 19 10.55 13.73 -23.20
N LEU A 20 10.86 14.92 -22.71
CA LEU A 20 11.35 15.14 -21.36
C LEU A 20 10.21 15.63 -20.44
N ALA A 21 10.25 15.17 -19.20
CA ALA A 21 9.29 15.54 -18.17
C ALA A 21 9.99 15.87 -16.86
N GLU A 22 9.52 16.90 -16.16
CA GLU A 22 10.06 17.30 -14.87
C GLU A 22 9.46 16.47 -13.72
N ALA A 23 10.31 16.13 -12.76
CA ALA A 23 9.92 15.52 -11.49
C ALA A 23 9.28 16.54 -10.52
N LEU A 24 8.76 16.08 -9.39
CA LEU A 24 8.53 16.90 -8.22
C LEU A 24 9.84 17.55 -7.74
N PRO A 25 9.79 18.71 -7.07
CA PRO A 25 11.00 19.33 -6.53
C PRO A 25 11.65 18.47 -5.42
N SER A 26 12.96 18.51 -5.29
CA SER A 26 13.73 17.66 -4.39
C SER A 26 13.33 17.78 -2.90
N LEU A 27 12.79 18.90 -2.48
CA LEU A 27 12.32 19.08 -1.10
C LEU A 27 11.24 18.06 -0.68
N VAL A 28 10.50 17.47 -1.61
CA VAL A 28 9.45 16.49 -1.28
C VAL A 28 9.98 15.23 -0.58
N TYR A 29 11.28 14.98 -0.67
CA TYR A 29 11.89 13.79 -0.08
C TYR A 29 12.37 13.98 1.36
N TRP A 30 12.44 15.22 1.86
CA TRP A 30 12.98 15.49 3.19
C TRP A 30 12.21 16.54 3.99
N ASP A 31 11.31 17.30 3.37
CA ASP A 31 10.55 18.34 4.07
C ASP A 31 9.40 17.74 4.88
N ARG A 32 9.39 18.04 6.15
CA ARG A 32 8.39 17.53 7.09
C ARG A 32 6.99 18.07 6.81
N GLY A 33 6.87 19.32 6.42
CA GLY A 33 5.55 19.92 6.10
C GLY A 33 4.94 19.29 4.87
N VAL A 34 5.76 18.88 3.89
CA VAL A 34 5.30 18.09 2.74
C VAL A 34 4.78 16.73 3.20
N LEU A 35 5.52 16.01 4.03
CA LEU A 35 5.06 14.72 4.55
C LEU A 35 3.76 14.85 5.34
N GLU A 36 3.63 15.84 6.22
CA GLU A 36 2.40 16.11 6.97
C GLU A 36 1.21 16.36 6.02
N HIS A 37 1.44 17.09 4.92
CA HIS A 37 0.44 17.30 3.88
C HIS A 37 0.07 15.99 3.15
N GLU A 38 1.05 15.16 2.80
CA GLU A 38 0.84 13.85 2.17
C GLU A 38 0.03 12.90 3.07
N LEU A 39 0.29 12.88 4.37
CA LEU A 39 -0.47 12.06 5.32
C LEU A 39 -1.97 12.39 5.31
N GLU A 40 -2.32 13.66 5.10
CA GLU A 40 -3.70 14.13 5.08
C GLU A 40 -4.36 14.09 3.69
N THR A 41 -3.59 14.16 2.63
CA THR A 41 -4.11 14.19 1.25
C THR A 41 -3.93 12.86 0.54
N VAL A 42 -2.71 12.33 0.48
CA VAL A 42 -2.40 11.07 -0.22
C VAL A 42 -2.87 9.88 0.61
N PHE A 43 -2.31 9.70 1.82
CA PHE A 43 -2.55 8.50 2.61
C PHE A 43 -3.94 8.42 3.24
N ARG A 44 -4.58 9.55 3.54
CA ARG A 44 -5.94 9.56 4.08
C ARG A 44 -6.98 9.16 3.04
N ARG A 45 -6.76 9.49 1.78
CA ARG A 45 -7.71 9.27 0.68
C ARG A 45 -7.40 8.05 -0.17
N SER A 46 -6.41 7.26 0.22
CA SER A 46 -6.03 6.03 -0.47
C SER A 46 -6.51 4.79 0.27
N TRP A 47 -6.57 3.69 -0.47
CA TRP A 47 -6.78 2.36 0.06
C TRP A 47 -5.46 1.81 0.59
N LEU A 48 -5.27 1.90 1.91
CA LEU A 48 -4.05 1.43 2.57
C LEU A 48 -4.13 -0.07 2.81
N CYS A 49 -3.17 -0.80 2.29
CA CYS A 49 -3.07 -2.24 2.45
C CYS A 49 -2.64 -2.60 3.88
N VAL A 50 -3.45 -3.41 4.56
CA VAL A 50 -3.21 -3.90 5.93
C VAL A 50 -3.15 -5.42 5.90
N PRO A 51 -1.97 -6.03 6.03
CA PRO A 51 -1.83 -7.49 6.02
C PRO A 51 -2.54 -8.12 7.21
N LYS A 52 -3.40 -9.11 6.97
CA LYS A 52 -4.08 -9.88 8.03
C LYS A 52 -3.08 -10.64 8.91
N GLN A 53 -1.93 -10.99 8.36
CA GLN A 53 -0.84 -11.67 9.06
C GLN A 53 -0.31 -10.87 10.28
N LEU A 54 -0.39 -9.53 10.25
CA LEU A 54 -0.03 -8.69 11.40
C LEU A 54 -0.87 -8.97 12.65
N PHE A 55 -2.05 -9.56 12.49
CA PHE A 55 -2.96 -9.89 13.58
C PHE A 55 -2.84 -11.35 14.02
N VAL A 56 -2.36 -12.24 13.14
CA VAL A 56 -2.25 -13.68 13.41
C VAL A 56 -0.96 -14.01 14.16
N GLU A 57 0.12 -13.33 13.85
CA GLU A 57 1.43 -13.59 14.44
C GLU A 57 1.80 -12.49 15.43
N HIS A 58 1.65 -12.80 16.72
CA HIS A 58 2.20 -11.96 17.77
C HIS A 58 3.72 -12.13 17.80
N ASN A 59 4.43 -11.49 16.89
CA ASN A 59 5.88 -11.37 17.00
C ASN A 59 6.19 -10.13 17.86
N PRO A 60 6.65 -10.30 19.11
CA PRO A 60 6.99 -9.16 19.98
C PRO A 60 8.14 -8.30 19.41
N ASN A 61 8.85 -8.81 18.41
CA ASN A 61 9.93 -8.10 17.70
C ASN A 61 9.42 -7.35 16.47
N VAL A 62 8.22 -7.63 15.97
CA VAL A 62 7.58 -6.84 14.91
C VAL A 62 6.92 -5.64 15.55
N ARG A 63 7.68 -4.56 15.66
CA ARG A 63 7.17 -3.24 16.04
C ARG A 63 6.66 -2.52 14.79
N SER A 64 5.68 -3.11 14.08
CA SER A 64 5.01 -2.34 13.04
C SER A 64 4.44 -1.08 13.66
N ILE A 65 4.88 0.05 13.17
CA ILE A 65 4.42 1.36 13.59
C ILE A 65 3.21 1.75 12.76
N TYR A 66 3.15 1.21 11.57
CA TYR A 66 2.08 1.39 10.61
C TYR A 66 0.76 0.75 11.06
N VAL A 67 0.82 -0.53 11.46
CA VAL A 67 -0.31 -1.25 12.06
C VAL A 67 0.15 -1.83 13.40
N ARG A 68 -0.30 -1.25 14.50
CA ARG A 68 0.08 -1.69 15.82
C ARG A 68 -1.11 -2.32 16.52
N PRO A 69 -1.15 -3.66 16.68
CA PRO A 69 -2.12 -4.32 17.55
C PRO A 69 -2.02 -3.77 18.97
N ALA A 70 -3.14 -3.68 19.69
CA ALA A 70 -3.12 -3.25 21.07
C ALA A 70 -2.29 -4.22 21.92
N PRO A 71 -1.54 -3.75 22.94
CA PRO A 71 -0.79 -4.63 23.81
C PRO A 71 -1.71 -5.67 24.49
N GLY A 72 -1.27 -6.90 24.59
CA GLY A 72 -1.99 -7.97 25.30
C GLY A 72 -3.01 -8.74 24.46
N HIS A 73 -3.06 -8.55 23.14
CA HIS A 73 -3.89 -9.38 22.28
C HIS A 73 -3.30 -10.79 22.14
N PRO A 74 -4.06 -11.84 22.47
CA PRO A 74 -3.78 -13.18 22.01
C PRO A 74 -3.92 -13.23 20.48
N HIS A 75 -3.35 -14.23 19.85
CA HIS A 75 -3.46 -14.50 18.40
C HIS A 75 -4.86 -14.18 17.87
N PHE A 76 -4.94 -13.20 16.95
CA PHE A 76 -6.20 -12.72 16.45
C PHE A 76 -6.37 -13.13 14.99
N ASP A 77 -7.21 -14.10 14.76
CA ASP A 77 -7.63 -14.46 13.41
C ASP A 77 -8.74 -13.51 12.95
N VAL A 78 -8.42 -12.62 11.99
CA VAL A 78 -9.42 -11.72 11.40
C VAL A 78 -10.54 -12.51 10.71
N ALA A 79 -10.26 -13.71 10.21
CA ALA A 79 -11.28 -14.58 9.63
C ALA A 79 -12.18 -15.20 10.70
N ALA A 80 -11.68 -15.39 11.93
CA ALA A 80 -12.40 -15.92 13.08
C ALA A 80 -13.05 -14.84 13.96
N LEU A 81 -13.13 -13.59 13.52
CA LEU A 81 -13.85 -12.49 14.19
C LEU A 81 -15.36 -12.78 14.34
N ARG A 82 -15.69 -13.84 15.07
CA ARG A 82 -17.05 -14.12 15.50
C ARG A 82 -17.27 -13.47 16.85
N GLY A 83 -17.92 -12.32 16.85
CA GLY A 83 -18.29 -11.65 18.07
C GLY A 83 -17.31 -10.62 18.62
N ASN A 84 -16.11 -10.52 18.07
CA ASN A 84 -15.04 -9.68 18.62
C ASN A 84 -14.83 -8.41 17.79
N ALA A 85 -14.51 -7.32 18.49
CA ALA A 85 -13.99 -6.11 17.87
C ALA A 85 -12.45 -6.07 18.05
N LEU A 86 -11.73 -5.66 17.01
CA LEU A 86 -10.29 -5.49 17.02
C LEU A 86 -9.93 -4.02 17.02
N ARG A 87 -9.03 -3.62 17.91
CA ARG A 87 -8.43 -2.28 17.91
C ARG A 87 -6.97 -2.35 17.48
N PHE A 88 -6.60 -1.44 16.59
CA PHE A 88 -5.21 -1.24 16.19
C PHE A 88 -4.96 0.24 15.84
N ARG A 89 -3.73 0.61 15.59
CA ARG A 89 -3.37 1.92 15.05
C ARG A 89 -3.01 1.79 13.58
N LEU A 90 -3.48 2.72 12.78
CA LEU A 90 -3.16 2.86 11.36
C LEU A 90 -2.64 4.27 11.13
N LEU A 91 -1.36 4.43 10.79
CA LEU A 91 -0.67 5.71 10.71
C LEU A 91 -0.96 6.60 11.94
N GLY A 92 -0.82 6.02 13.14
CA GLY A 92 -1.04 6.70 14.40
C GLY A 92 -2.50 6.81 14.86
N GLU A 93 -3.48 6.80 13.97
CA GLU A 93 -4.90 6.83 14.33
C GLU A 93 -5.37 5.50 14.94
N SER A 94 -6.15 5.58 16.00
CA SER A 94 -6.79 4.39 16.59
C SER A 94 -7.99 3.97 15.76
N VAL A 95 -7.98 2.75 15.28
CA VAL A 95 -8.98 2.15 14.40
C VAL A 95 -9.65 0.99 15.09
N MET A 96 -10.93 0.80 14.86
CA MET A 96 -11.73 -0.33 15.33
C MET A 96 -12.31 -1.09 14.14
N LEU A 97 -12.00 -2.39 14.06
CA LEU A 97 -12.71 -3.33 13.18
C LEU A 97 -13.77 -4.06 13.98
N ARG A 98 -14.94 -4.24 13.38
CA ARG A 98 -16.02 -4.98 13.96
C ARG A 98 -16.78 -5.76 12.90
N ARG A 99 -17.18 -6.98 13.23
CA ARG A 99 -18.07 -7.78 12.41
C ARG A 99 -19.52 -7.51 12.79
N GLY A 100 -20.37 -7.19 11.83
CA GLY A 100 -21.80 -6.99 12.04
C GLY A 100 -22.58 -8.31 12.06
N SER A 101 -23.80 -8.27 12.59
CA SER A 101 -24.77 -9.37 12.56
C SER A 101 -25.62 -9.25 11.28
N GLU A 102 -25.30 -10.02 10.25
CA GLU A 102 -26.19 -10.11 9.09
C GLU A 102 -27.07 -11.36 9.21
N PRO A 103 -28.42 -11.23 9.12
CA PRO A 103 -29.34 -12.37 9.30
C PRO A 103 -29.26 -13.45 8.24
N LYS A 104 -28.64 -13.16 7.08
CA LYS A 104 -28.52 -14.09 5.95
C LYS A 104 -27.21 -13.82 5.18
N GLY A 105 -26.09 -14.38 5.63
CA GLY A 105 -24.83 -14.28 4.92
C GLY A 105 -23.61 -14.27 5.84
N SER A 106 -22.43 -14.13 5.27
CA SER A 106 -21.22 -13.85 6.04
C SER A 106 -21.34 -12.46 6.67
N PRO A 107 -21.09 -12.31 7.98
CA PRO A 107 -21.21 -11.02 8.65
C PRO A 107 -20.23 -10.02 8.04
N GLU A 108 -20.74 -8.84 7.65
CA GLU A 108 -19.94 -7.76 7.06
C GLU A 108 -18.94 -7.21 8.08
N LEU A 109 -17.67 -7.16 7.72
CA LEU A 109 -16.64 -6.48 8.52
C LEU A 109 -16.74 -4.97 8.29
N ARG A 110 -16.70 -4.18 9.36
CA ARG A 110 -16.78 -2.72 9.33
C ARG A 110 -15.61 -2.09 10.06
N CYS A 111 -15.18 -0.94 9.56
CA CYS A 111 -14.06 -0.20 10.10
C CYS A 111 -14.50 1.19 10.56
N PHE A 112 -14.09 1.59 11.77
CA PHE A 112 -14.43 2.87 12.36
C PHE A 112 -13.21 3.53 12.99
N LEU A 113 -13.21 4.86 13.05
CA LEU A 113 -12.35 5.60 13.96
C LEU A 113 -12.69 5.20 15.40
N ASN A 114 -11.72 4.72 16.16
CA ASN A 114 -11.91 4.33 17.57
C ASN A 114 -11.91 5.56 18.49
N LYS A 115 -12.84 6.47 18.23
CA LYS A 115 -12.97 7.74 18.96
C LYS A 115 -14.45 8.11 19.09
N CYS A 116 -14.91 8.31 20.32
CA CYS A 116 -16.26 8.77 20.58
C CYS A 116 -16.47 10.18 20.01
N PRO A 117 -17.48 10.41 19.16
CA PRO A 117 -17.73 11.71 18.55
C PRO A 117 -18.15 12.80 19.55
N HIS A 118 -18.58 12.41 20.78
CA HIS A 118 -18.95 13.37 21.81
C HIS A 118 -17.72 14.08 22.40
N ALA A 119 -16.73 13.33 22.92
CA ALA A 119 -15.61 13.92 23.67
C ALA A 119 -14.26 13.20 23.43
N GLY A 120 -14.17 12.36 22.41
CA GLY A 120 -12.91 11.74 22.01
C GLY A 120 -12.49 10.51 22.79
N TYR A 121 -13.28 10.01 23.74
CA TYR A 121 -12.96 8.80 24.49
C TYR A 121 -12.87 7.57 23.56
N PRO A 122 -11.91 6.64 23.77
CA PRO A 122 -11.83 5.44 22.95
C PRO A 122 -13.09 4.57 23.13
N LEU A 123 -13.68 4.12 22.02
CA LEU A 123 -14.87 3.28 22.03
C LEU A 123 -14.55 1.84 22.43
N LEU A 124 -13.34 1.40 22.06
CA LEU A 124 -12.80 0.09 22.38
C LEU A 124 -11.40 0.26 22.97
N GLU A 125 -11.23 -0.01 24.26
CA GLU A 125 -9.93 0.06 24.94
C GLU A 125 -9.11 -1.22 24.78
N VAL A 126 -9.80 -2.36 24.87
CA VAL A 126 -9.22 -3.70 24.75
C VAL A 126 -10.14 -4.52 23.85
N THR A 127 -9.70 -5.66 23.35
CA THR A 127 -10.62 -6.63 22.72
C THR A 127 -11.68 -7.05 23.72
N HIS A 128 -12.91 -6.86 23.36
CA HIS A 128 -14.02 -7.45 24.07
C HIS A 128 -14.56 -8.62 23.27
N ASP A 129 -14.86 -9.72 23.97
CA ASP A 129 -15.82 -10.72 23.52
C ASP A 129 -17.21 -10.12 23.56
N ALA A 130 -17.45 -9.11 22.74
CA ALA A 130 -18.78 -8.52 22.61
C ALA A 130 -19.60 -9.39 21.65
N ASP A 131 -20.78 -9.78 22.06
CA ASP A 131 -21.76 -10.39 21.16
C ASP A 131 -21.88 -9.55 19.89
N ASN A 132 -21.96 -10.20 18.73
CA ASN A 132 -22.04 -9.53 17.43
C ASN A 132 -23.19 -8.53 17.33
N GLU A 133 -24.23 -8.70 18.15
CA GLU A 133 -25.45 -7.90 18.17
C GLU A 133 -25.40 -6.74 19.18
N ALA A 134 -24.39 -6.70 20.05
CA ALA A 134 -24.33 -5.66 21.07
C ALA A 134 -24.05 -4.28 20.45
N PRO A 135 -24.76 -3.23 20.85
CA PRO A 135 -24.47 -1.88 20.40
C PRO A 135 -23.09 -1.41 20.91
N ILE A 136 -22.48 -0.48 20.18
CA ILE A 136 -21.21 0.15 20.59
C ILE A 136 -21.53 1.23 21.63
N VAL A 137 -21.10 1.01 22.87
CA VAL A 137 -21.36 1.93 23.98
C VAL A 137 -20.07 2.60 24.42
N CYS A 138 -20.03 3.93 24.38
CA CYS A 138 -18.93 4.70 24.97
C CYS A 138 -18.97 4.61 26.49
N GLN A 139 -17.92 4.09 27.09
CA GLN A 139 -17.86 3.84 28.55
C GLN A 139 -17.78 5.14 29.36
N GLN A 140 -17.44 6.27 28.76
CA GLN A 140 -17.31 7.53 29.47
C GLN A 140 -18.68 8.14 29.84
N HIS A 141 -19.64 8.16 28.89
CA HIS A 141 -20.93 8.82 29.11
C HIS A 141 -22.13 8.06 28.53
N GLY A 142 -21.95 6.83 28.05
CA GLY A 142 -23.06 6.01 27.57
C GLY A 142 -23.61 6.40 26.18
N LEU A 143 -22.86 7.21 25.37
CA LEU A 143 -23.25 7.40 23.97
C LEU A 143 -23.25 6.05 23.27
N THR A 144 -24.35 5.71 22.62
CA THR A 144 -24.55 4.38 22.03
C THR A 144 -24.82 4.46 20.55
N ALA A 145 -24.08 3.68 19.79
CA ALA A 145 -24.27 3.52 18.35
C ALA A 145 -24.61 2.06 18.01
N ASP A 146 -25.39 1.87 16.94
CA ASP A 146 -25.62 0.55 16.39
C ASP A 146 -24.37 -0.03 15.71
N GLU A 147 -24.47 -1.24 15.20
CA GLU A 147 -23.38 -1.93 14.49
C GLU A 147 -22.91 -1.20 13.22
N ARG A 148 -23.73 -0.31 12.66
CA ARG A 148 -23.41 0.51 11.48
C ARG A 148 -22.82 1.87 11.85
N GLY A 149 -22.67 2.15 13.17
CA GLY A 149 -22.15 3.40 13.70
C GLY A 149 -23.19 4.52 13.82
N LYS A 150 -24.48 4.24 13.58
CA LYS A 150 -25.56 5.22 13.72
C LYS A 150 -25.89 5.42 15.19
N LEU A 151 -26.03 6.68 15.61
CA LEU A 151 -26.45 7.02 16.98
C LEU A 151 -27.86 6.48 17.28
N ILE A 152 -27.99 5.64 18.33
CA ILE A 152 -29.25 5.09 18.81
C ILE A 152 -29.64 5.61 20.20
N ALA A 153 -28.64 5.93 21.05
CA ALA A 153 -28.90 6.55 22.34
C ALA A 153 -27.78 7.53 22.72
N HIS A 154 -28.10 8.52 23.51
CA HIS A 154 -27.19 9.51 24.06
C HIS A 154 -27.49 9.84 25.51
N PRO A 155 -26.51 10.34 26.29
CA PRO A 155 -26.75 10.79 27.66
C PRO A 155 -27.83 11.84 27.73
N ALA A 156 -28.63 11.85 28.83
CA ALA A 156 -29.74 12.76 29.01
C ALA A 156 -29.34 14.25 29.01
N PHE A 157 -28.10 14.56 29.36
CA PHE A 157 -27.58 15.94 29.33
C PHE A 157 -27.32 16.47 27.91
N LEU A 158 -27.19 15.59 26.90
CA LEU A 158 -27.13 15.97 25.51
C LEU A 158 -28.57 16.10 24.96
N ASN A 159 -28.87 17.23 24.39
CA ASN A 159 -30.15 17.45 23.68
C ASN A 159 -29.86 17.87 22.24
N PRO A 160 -29.33 16.96 21.40
CA PRO A 160 -28.87 17.30 20.06
C PRO A 160 -30.04 17.53 19.10
N THR A 161 -29.93 18.55 18.25
CA THR A 161 -30.76 18.70 17.06
C THR A 161 -30.54 17.52 16.11
N GLU A 162 -31.41 17.34 15.11
CA GLU A 162 -31.28 16.28 14.12
C GLU A 162 -29.96 16.36 13.35
N GLU A 163 -29.48 17.57 13.04
CA GLU A 163 -28.18 17.78 12.39
C GLU A 163 -27.00 17.39 13.32
N GLN A 164 -27.09 17.76 14.59
CA GLN A 164 -26.09 17.40 15.61
C GLN A 164 -26.07 15.89 15.86
N ARG A 165 -27.21 15.21 15.79
CA ARG A 165 -27.29 13.74 15.87
C ARG A 165 -26.48 13.05 14.78
N LYS A 166 -26.46 13.58 13.55
CA LYS A 166 -25.62 13.07 12.46
C LYS A 166 -24.13 13.17 12.81
N LYS A 167 -23.70 14.27 13.45
CA LYS A 167 -22.32 14.48 13.91
C LYS A 167 -21.93 13.57 15.08
N LEU A 168 -22.91 13.02 15.80
CA LEU A 168 -22.71 12.04 16.89
C LEU A 168 -22.72 10.59 16.41
N CYS A 169 -22.88 10.33 15.12
CA CYS A 169 -22.63 9.01 14.55
C CYS A 169 -21.12 8.71 14.51
N LEU A 170 -20.75 7.43 14.58
CA LEU A 170 -19.35 7.03 14.50
C LEU A 170 -18.78 7.34 13.10
N THR A 171 -17.54 7.79 13.06
CA THR A 171 -16.83 7.97 11.79
C THR A 171 -16.49 6.60 11.22
N ARG A 172 -17.14 6.25 10.12
CA ARG A 172 -16.88 5.02 9.37
C ARG A 172 -15.73 5.25 8.39
N TYR A 173 -14.83 4.26 8.30
CA TYR A 173 -13.78 4.20 7.30
C TYR A 173 -14.18 3.25 6.16
N GLY A 174 -13.67 3.52 4.96
CA GLY A 174 -13.75 2.58 3.86
C GLY A 174 -13.02 1.28 4.23
N LEU A 175 -13.61 0.14 3.89
CA LEU A 175 -13.03 -1.16 4.12
C LEU A 175 -13.34 -2.07 2.94
N ALA A 176 -12.31 -2.71 2.41
CA ALA A 176 -12.40 -3.78 1.43
C ALA A 176 -11.48 -4.94 1.83
N GLU A 177 -11.77 -6.12 1.32
CA GLU A 177 -10.96 -7.32 1.54
C GLU A 177 -10.55 -7.91 0.19
N TRP A 178 -9.30 -8.22 0.06
CA TRP A 178 -8.80 -9.01 -1.07
C TRP A 178 -7.65 -9.89 -0.60
N PHE A 179 -7.75 -11.17 -0.91
CA PHE A 179 -6.76 -12.17 -0.52
C PHE A 179 -6.50 -12.14 1.00
N ASP A 180 -5.24 -12.11 1.45
CA ASP A 180 -4.85 -12.02 2.87
C ASP A 180 -4.71 -10.58 3.38
N PHE A 181 -5.34 -9.62 2.69
CA PHE A 181 -5.20 -8.20 3.01
C PHE A 181 -6.55 -7.55 3.27
N LEU A 182 -6.54 -6.60 4.20
CA LEU A 182 -7.57 -5.58 4.34
C LEU A 182 -7.09 -4.31 3.64
N PHE A 183 -8.01 -3.57 3.06
CA PHE A 183 -7.74 -2.24 2.50
C PHE A 183 -8.61 -1.23 3.21
N ILE A 184 -7.99 -0.23 3.81
CA ILE A 184 -8.68 0.75 4.65
C ILE A 184 -8.43 2.15 4.12
N SER A 185 -9.50 2.90 3.84
CA SER A 185 -9.44 4.32 3.55
C SER A 185 -9.97 5.12 4.74
N ARG A 186 -9.14 6.02 5.28
CA ARG A 186 -9.47 6.83 6.45
C ARG A 186 -10.27 8.10 6.12
N GLY A 187 -10.46 8.38 4.86
CA GLY A 187 -11.28 9.46 4.31
C GLY A 187 -12.17 8.94 3.19
N GLU A 188 -12.72 9.84 2.42
CA GLU A 188 -13.38 9.48 1.17
C GLU A 188 -12.30 9.14 0.14
N PRO A 189 -12.23 7.89 -0.35
CA PRO A 189 -11.21 7.50 -1.31
C PRO A 189 -11.44 8.22 -2.64
N ALA A 190 -10.37 8.52 -3.34
CA ALA A 190 -10.44 9.18 -4.65
C ALA A 190 -11.14 8.28 -5.69
N MET A 191 -11.05 6.96 -5.52
CA MET A 191 -11.63 5.95 -6.43
C MET A 191 -12.16 4.76 -5.62
N PRO A 192 -13.27 4.11 -6.02
CA PRO A 192 -13.72 2.85 -5.42
C PRO A 192 -12.65 1.76 -5.47
N PHE A 193 -12.58 0.92 -4.43
CA PHE A 193 -11.57 -0.14 -4.33
C PHE A 193 -11.60 -1.10 -5.54
N GLU A 194 -12.79 -1.47 -5.96
CA GLU A 194 -13.00 -2.38 -7.09
C GLU A 194 -12.45 -1.80 -8.41
N GLU A 195 -12.48 -0.50 -8.58
CA GLU A 195 -11.94 0.17 -9.75
C GLU A 195 -10.41 0.25 -9.71
N VAL A 196 -9.84 0.54 -8.53
CA VAL A 196 -8.38 0.52 -8.33
C VAL A 196 -7.80 -0.87 -8.60
N MET A 197 -8.45 -1.92 -8.10
CA MET A 197 -7.94 -3.30 -8.19
C MET A 197 -8.33 -4.03 -9.47
N ARG A 198 -9.30 -3.55 -10.23
CA ARG A 198 -9.78 -4.23 -11.46
C ARG A 198 -8.66 -4.60 -12.42
N PRO A 199 -7.74 -3.69 -12.83
CA PRO A 199 -6.69 -4.06 -13.77
C PRO A 199 -5.74 -5.11 -13.21
N VAL A 200 -5.46 -5.09 -11.90
CA VAL A 200 -4.69 -6.14 -11.22
C VAL A 200 -5.41 -7.48 -11.36
N LEU A 201 -6.69 -7.54 -10.95
CA LEU A 201 -7.49 -8.76 -10.93
C LEU A 201 -7.68 -9.35 -12.33
N ASP A 202 -7.92 -8.51 -13.31
CA ASP A 202 -8.07 -8.93 -14.72
C ASP A 202 -6.77 -9.55 -15.26
N SER A 203 -5.62 -9.09 -14.81
CA SER A 203 -4.32 -9.61 -15.24
C SER A 203 -3.97 -10.99 -14.67
N ILE A 204 -4.54 -11.34 -13.53
CA ILE A 204 -4.25 -12.56 -12.77
C ILE A 204 -5.44 -13.51 -12.69
N ILE A 205 -6.48 -13.31 -13.49
CA ILE A 205 -7.75 -14.03 -13.40
C ILE A 205 -7.59 -15.55 -13.51
N ASN A 206 -6.54 -16.02 -14.18
CA ASN A 206 -6.27 -17.43 -14.35
C ASN A 206 -5.38 -18.03 -13.25
N LEU A 207 -4.79 -17.20 -12.37
CA LEU A 207 -3.93 -17.70 -11.31
C LEU A 207 -4.73 -18.37 -10.19
N PRO A 208 -4.24 -19.50 -9.65
CA PRO A 208 -4.93 -20.26 -8.60
C PRO A 208 -4.72 -19.62 -7.23
N LEU A 209 -5.24 -18.40 -7.00
CA LEU A 209 -5.00 -17.65 -5.75
C LEU A 209 -5.36 -18.44 -4.49
N ALA A 210 -6.32 -19.36 -4.55
CA ALA A 210 -6.70 -20.21 -3.43
C ALA A 210 -5.59 -21.22 -3.02
N GLU A 211 -4.62 -21.49 -3.91
CA GLU A 211 -3.49 -22.38 -3.67
C GLU A 211 -2.26 -21.65 -3.12
N PHE A 212 -2.27 -20.31 -3.14
CA PHE A 212 -1.17 -19.49 -2.63
C PHE A 212 -1.11 -19.62 -1.12
N LYS A 213 0.01 -20.09 -0.60
CA LYS A 213 0.25 -20.29 0.83
C LYS A 213 1.27 -19.27 1.33
N TYR A 214 0.90 -18.59 2.40
CA TYR A 214 1.83 -17.69 3.09
C TYR A 214 3.10 -18.44 3.51
N ARG A 215 4.24 -17.80 3.23
CA ARG A 215 5.56 -18.30 3.65
C ARG A 215 6.24 -17.24 4.48
N LYS A 216 6.38 -17.56 5.78
CA LYS A 216 7.07 -16.68 6.71
C LYS A 216 8.52 -16.47 6.28
N LEU A 217 8.94 -15.20 6.27
CA LEU A 217 10.32 -14.79 6.06
C LEU A 217 11.05 -14.61 7.38
N ASN A 218 12.39 -14.72 7.36
CA ASN A 218 13.20 -14.37 8.52
C ASN A 218 13.14 -12.88 8.87
N VAL A 219 12.88 -12.05 7.86
CA VAL A 219 12.72 -10.61 8.00
C VAL A 219 11.50 -10.18 7.20
N GLU A 220 10.45 -9.79 7.90
CA GLU A 220 9.17 -9.36 7.32
C GLU A 220 8.99 -7.84 7.42
N GLN A 221 9.86 -7.17 8.16
CA GLN A 221 9.79 -5.75 8.41
C GLN A 221 11.20 -5.16 8.55
N ARG A 222 11.41 -4.01 7.93
CA ARG A 222 12.63 -3.20 8.11
C ARG A 222 12.29 -1.73 8.17
N PHE A 223 13.08 -0.98 8.96
CA PHE A 223 13.16 0.46 8.86
C PHE A 223 14.36 0.79 7.99
N VAL A 224 14.11 1.46 6.88
CA VAL A 224 15.13 1.77 5.87
C VAL A 224 15.18 3.28 5.61
N GLU A 225 16.35 3.74 5.21
CA GLU A 225 16.58 5.13 4.80
C GLU A 225 15.86 5.41 3.47
N GLY A 226 15.47 6.67 3.28
CA GLY A 226 14.82 7.17 2.08
C GLY A 226 13.35 7.47 2.30
N ASN A 227 12.85 8.46 1.56
CA ASN A 227 11.45 8.82 1.55
C ASN A 227 10.61 7.73 0.85
N TRP A 228 9.37 7.54 1.26
CA TRP A 228 8.46 6.57 0.64
C TRP A 228 8.33 6.74 -0.88
N LYS A 229 8.42 7.99 -1.38
CA LYS A 229 8.37 8.29 -2.81
C LYS A 229 9.61 7.80 -3.56
N LEU A 230 10.78 7.76 -2.91
CA LEU A 230 11.99 7.20 -3.55
C LEU A 230 11.85 5.70 -3.75
N HIS A 231 11.26 4.99 -2.79
CA HIS A 231 10.97 3.55 -2.93
C HIS A 231 9.95 3.28 -4.03
N ALA A 232 8.87 4.08 -4.08
CA ALA A 232 7.86 3.97 -5.13
C ALA A 232 8.43 4.29 -6.51
N GLN A 233 9.19 5.39 -6.63
CA GLN A 233 9.84 5.79 -7.88
C GLN A 233 10.82 4.72 -8.37
N ASN A 234 11.63 4.15 -7.48
CA ASN A 234 12.57 3.09 -7.83
C ASN A 234 11.83 1.85 -8.36
N TYR A 235 10.71 1.51 -7.73
CA TYR A 235 9.87 0.41 -8.18
C TYR A 235 9.25 0.67 -9.57
N GLU A 236 8.93 1.91 -9.90
CA GLU A 236 8.38 2.33 -11.19
C GLU A 236 9.44 2.50 -12.30
N ASP A 237 10.72 2.44 -11.94
CA ASP A 237 11.83 2.58 -12.89
C ASP A 237 12.29 1.20 -13.38
N TRP A 238 11.99 0.93 -14.65
CA TRP A 238 12.48 -0.27 -15.33
C TRP A 238 13.98 -0.22 -15.66
N LEU A 239 14.49 0.98 -15.97
CA LEU A 239 15.83 1.13 -16.56
C LEU A 239 16.96 0.79 -15.59
N HIS A 240 16.75 0.99 -14.29
CA HIS A 240 17.77 0.71 -13.29
C HIS A 240 18.11 -0.80 -13.21
N ILE A 241 17.18 -1.70 -13.57
CA ILE A 241 17.41 -3.16 -13.52
C ILE A 241 18.71 -3.54 -14.24
N ARG A 242 18.96 -2.98 -15.42
CA ARG A 242 20.17 -3.24 -16.21
C ARG A 242 21.46 -2.84 -15.50
N TYR A 243 21.42 -1.85 -14.64
CA TYR A 243 22.60 -1.25 -14.02
C TYR A 243 22.79 -1.66 -12.57
N ILE A 244 21.71 -1.83 -11.83
CA ILE A 244 21.72 -2.15 -10.40
C ILE A 244 21.70 -3.68 -10.20
N HIS A 245 20.77 -4.40 -10.85
CA HIS A 245 20.57 -5.85 -10.65
C HIS A 245 21.37 -6.71 -11.63
N LYS A 246 22.60 -6.28 -11.94
CA LYS A 246 23.49 -6.91 -12.93
C LYS A 246 24.39 -8.01 -12.39
N LYS A 247 24.22 -8.43 -11.15
CA LYS A 247 25.00 -9.54 -10.59
C LYS A 247 24.74 -10.83 -11.38
N PRO A 248 25.74 -11.68 -11.57
CA PRO A 248 25.57 -12.95 -12.28
C PRO A 248 24.42 -13.77 -11.69
N ASN A 249 23.55 -14.28 -12.54
CA ASN A 249 22.29 -14.94 -12.20
C ASN A 249 21.28 -14.05 -11.42
N GLY A 250 21.44 -12.73 -11.50
CA GLY A 250 20.51 -11.74 -10.93
C GLY A 250 19.28 -11.50 -11.81
N LEU A 251 18.50 -10.49 -11.43
CA LEU A 251 17.25 -10.16 -12.13
C LEU A 251 17.49 -9.77 -13.59
N ALA A 252 18.57 -9.03 -13.89
CA ALA A 252 18.89 -8.60 -15.25
C ALA A 252 19.18 -9.78 -16.20
N ASP A 253 19.68 -10.91 -15.70
CA ASP A 253 19.93 -12.11 -16.49
C ASP A 253 18.69 -12.99 -16.66
N ALA A 254 17.72 -12.87 -15.75
CA ALA A 254 16.51 -13.68 -15.76
C ALA A 254 15.42 -13.15 -16.72
N VAL A 255 15.54 -11.90 -17.14
CA VAL A 255 14.49 -11.18 -17.87
C VAL A 255 15.00 -10.73 -19.24
N ASP A 256 14.17 -10.93 -20.27
CA ASP A 256 14.39 -10.29 -21.59
C ASP A 256 14.08 -8.79 -21.47
N LEU A 257 15.09 -8.00 -21.11
CA LEU A 257 14.97 -6.55 -20.92
C LEU A 257 14.47 -5.80 -22.18
N SER A 258 14.62 -6.39 -23.36
CA SER A 258 14.12 -5.78 -24.60
C SER A 258 12.61 -5.90 -24.76
N SER A 259 12.00 -6.82 -24.03
CA SER A 259 10.57 -7.11 -24.07
C SER A 259 9.74 -6.32 -23.04
N ALA A 260 10.39 -5.55 -22.18
CA ALA A 260 9.72 -4.85 -21.10
C ALA A 260 8.58 -3.94 -21.59
N ARG A 261 7.50 -3.93 -20.83
CA ARG A 261 6.31 -3.10 -21.06
C ARG A 261 5.91 -2.41 -19.76
N MET A 262 5.43 -1.18 -19.91
CA MET A 262 4.83 -0.39 -18.85
C MET A 262 3.41 -0.02 -19.27
N GLU A 263 2.45 -0.36 -18.44
CA GLU A 263 1.04 0.02 -18.60
C GLU A 263 0.65 0.95 -17.45
N LEU A 264 0.02 2.07 -17.77
CA LEU A 264 -0.40 3.08 -16.81
C LEU A 264 -1.91 3.05 -16.64
N TYR A 265 -2.36 3.09 -15.38
CA TYR A 265 -3.75 3.18 -14.97
C TYR A 265 -3.94 4.39 -14.04
N ASP A 266 -5.15 4.71 -13.65
CA ASP A 266 -5.44 5.91 -12.84
C ASP A 266 -4.70 5.89 -11.48
N GLN A 267 -4.71 4.75 -10.77
CA GLN A 267 -4.03 4.61 -9.48
C GLN A 267 -3.12 3.38 -9.40
N ALA A 268 -2.74 2.81 -10.52
CA ALA A 268 -1.85 1.66 -10.58
C ALA A 268 -1.01 1.66 -11.84
N THR A 269 0.10 0.93 -11.81
CA THR A 269 0.90 0.61 -13.00
C THR A 269 1.20 -0.87 -13.05
N LEU A 270 1.44 -1.37 -14.24
CA LEU A 270 1.94 -2.71 -14.48
C LEU A 270 3.22 -2.66 -15.28
N MET A 271 4.30 -3.15 -14.71
CA MET A 271 5.48 -3.56 -15.46
C MET A 271 5.45 -5.06 -15.70
N TRP A 272 5.82 -5.49 -16.91
CA TRP A 272 5.99 -6.90 -17.21
C TRP A 272 6.97 -7.13 -18.35
N ALA A 273 7.58 -8.30 -18.38
CA ALA A 273 8.50 -8.70 -19.45
C ALA A 273 8.51 -10.22 -19.61
N TYR A 274 9.02 -10.68 -20.73
CA TYR A 274 9.27 -12.10 -20.94
C TYR A 274 10.51 -12.56 -20.16
N ALA A 275 10.53 -13.84 -19.79
CA ALA A 275 11.69 -14.50 -19.25
C ALA A 275 12.78 -14.64 -20.32
N ALA A 276 14.04 -14.52 -19.91
CA ALA A 276 15.17 -14.81 -20.79
C ALA A 276 15.20 -16.30 -21.20
N ASP A 277 14.88 -17.19 -20.27
CA ASP A 277 14.57 -18.59 -20.54
C ASP A 277 13.06 -18.83 -20.35
N PRO A 278 12.32 -19.28 -21.38
CA PRO A 278 10.88 -19.56 -21.25
C PRO A 278 10.52 -20.56 -20.15
N ALA A 279 11.42 -21.45 -19.75
CA ALA A 279 11.21 -22.38 -18.65
C ALA A 279 11.00 -21.65 -17.30
N ASP A 280 11.51 -20.44 -17.20
CA ASP A 280 11.47 -19.59 -16.03
C ASP A 280 10.19 -18.72 -15.94
N GLY A 281 9.38 -18.70 -17.00
CA GLY A 281 8.17 -17.91 -17.08
C GLY A 281 6.92 -18.65 -16.61
N PHE A 282 5.78 -17.96 -16.66
CA PHE A 282 4.45 -18.51 -16.44
C PHE A 282 4.10 -19.54 -17.52
N ASP A 283 3.33 -20.56 -17.17
CA ASP A 283 2.74 -21.43 -18.17
C ASP A 283 1.69 -20.65 -19.00
N SER A 284 1.50 -21.00 -20.26
CA SER A 284 0.62 -20.23 -21.17
C SER A 284 -0.84 -20.12 -20.71
N LYS A 285 -1.29 -21.02 -19.84
CA LYS A 285 -2.64 -21.03 -19.27
C LYS A 285 -2.79 -20.12 -18.04
N ASP A 286 -1.67 -19.74 -17.42
CA ASP A 286 -1.67 -19.04 -16.12
C ASP A 286 -2.02 -17.56 -16.26
N LEU A 287 -1.77 -16.97 -17.44
CA LEU A 287 -2.07 -15.57 -17.72
C LEU A 287 -3.05 -15.42 -18.88
N PRO A 288 -3.80 -14.31 -18.95
CA PRO A 288 -4.64 -13.96 -20.08
C PRO A 288 -3.86 -13.89 -21.41
N GLU A 289 -4.55 -14.17 -22.52
CA GLU A 289 -3.97 -14.21 -23.87
C GLU A 289 -3.23 -12.93 -24.27
N ARG A 290 -3.64 -11.77 -23.74
CA ARG A 290 -2.98 -10.47 -23.99
C ARG A 290 -1.48 -10.43 -23.63
N PHE A 291 -1.02 -11.35 -22.80
CA PHE A 291 0.39 -11.49 -22.43
C PHE A 291 1.17 -12.47 -23.33
N SER A 292 0.51 -13.10 -24.29
CA SER A 292 1.15 -13.97 -25.26
C SER A 292 1.79 -13.15 -26.38
N ASP A 293 2.94 -13.63 -26.89
CA ASP A 293 3.56 -13.06 -28.06
C ASP A 293 2.98 -13.78 -29.31
N PRO A 294 2.22 -13.10 -30.17
CA PRO A 294 1.62 -13.74 -31.34
C PRO A 294 2.65 -14.20 -32.38
N GLU A 295 3.82 -13.56 -32.40
CA GLU A 295 4.92 -13.91 -33.33
C GLU A 295 5.80 -15.03 -32.77
N ASN A 296 5.85 -15.18 -31.44
CA ASN A 296 6.64 -16.21 -30.78
C ASN A 296 5.87 -16.88 -29.62
N PRO A 297 5.04 -17.90 -29.90
CA PRO A 297 4.22 -18.53 -28.88
C PRO A 297 5.00 -19.29 -27.79
N ASN A 298 6.32 -19.41 -27.93
CA ASN A 298 7.17 -20.00 -26.90
C ASN A 298 7.64 -19.00 -25.82
N LYS A 299 7.54 -17.70 -26.07
CA LYS A 299 7.83 -16.71 -25.04
C LYS A 299 6.88 -16.86 -23.86
N ARG A 300 7.41 -16.65 -22.65
CA ARG A 300 6.66 -16.74 -21.39
C ARG A 300 6.96 -15.51 -20.56
N VAL A 301 5.93 -14.93 -19.99
CA VAL A 301 6.08 -13.79 -19.07
C VAL A 301 6.84 -14.25 -17.83
N PHE A 302 7.85 -13.50 -17.45
CA PHE A 302 8.64 -13.75 -16.25
C PHE A 302 7.92 -13.34 -14.99
N ALA A 303 7.37 -12.12 -14.97
CA ALA A 303 6.65 -11.56 -13.83
C ALA A 303 5.67 -10.47 -14.26
N LEU A 304 4.67 -10.24 -13.39
CA LEU A 304 3.82 -9.06 -13.41
C LEU A 304 4.15 -8.25 -12.17
N TRP A 305 4.75 -7.08 -12.33
CA TRP A 305 5.09 -6.16 -11.26
C TRP A 305 4.07 -5.03 -11.21
N TRP A 306 3.12 -5.16 -10.32
CA TRP A 306 2.09 -4.16 -10.08
C TRP A 306 2.50 -3.20 -8.99
N PHE A 307 2.40 -1.91 -9.26
CA PHE A 307 2.35 -0.88 -8.25
C PHE A 307 0.91 -0.38 -8.11
N VAL A 308 0.41 -0.35 -6.88
CA VAL A 308 -0.89 0.22 -6.53
C VAL A 308 -0.65 1.37 -5.56
N ALA A 309 -0.99 2.57 -6.00
CA ALA A 309 -0.73 3.78 -5.22
C ALA A 309 -1.48 3.77 -3.87
N PRO A 310 -0.88 4.33 -2.80
CA PRO A 310 0.39 5.07 -2.84
C PRO A 310 1.62 4.21 -2.59
N ASN A 311 1.51 2.96 -2.13
CA ASN A 311 2.60 2.32 -1.42
C ASN A 311 2.64 0.79 -1.50
N LEU A 312 1.83 0.19 -2.37
CA LEU A 312 1.71 -1.27 -2.47
C LEU A 312 2.32 -1.78 -3.77
N ALA A 313 3.26 -2.72 -3.67
CA ALA A 313 3.78 -3.48 -4.78
C ALA A 313 3.35 -4.95 -4.70
N LEU A 314 2.82 -5.48 -5.80
CA LEU A 314 2.37 -6.87 -5.95
C LEU A 314 3.17 -7.52 -7.07
N ASN A 315 4.09 -8.41 -6.71
CA ASN A 315 5.00 -9.06 -7.65
C ASN A 315 4.52 -10.49 -7.88
N PHE A 316 3.79 -10.73 -8.97
CA PHE A 316 3.35 -12.07 -9.34
C PHE A 316 4.43 -12.76 -10.19
N TYR A 317 4.81 -13.93 -9.74
CA TYR A 317 5.80 -14.80 -10.37
C TYR A 317 5.19 -16.18 -10.66
N PRO A 318 5.79 -16.98 -11.57
CA PRO A 318 5.35 -18.35 -11.86
C PRO A 318 5.28 -19.26 -10.64
N TRP A 319 5.89 -18.91 -9.53
CA TRP A 319 5.89 -19.68 -8.28
C TRP A 319 5.05 -19.08 -7.16
N GLY A 320 4.65 -17.80 -7.25
CA GLY A 320 3.92 -17.17 -6.15
C GLY A 320 3.77 -15.66 -6.28
N LEU A 321 3.55 -15.04 -5.14
CA LEU A 321 3.36 -13.61 -4.97
C LEU A 321 4.30 -13.07 -3.90
N SER A 322 5.05 -12.02 -4.23
CA SER A 322 5.75 -11.17 -3.25
C SER A 322 4.98 -9.86 -3.12
N VAL A 323 4.75 -9.43 -1.89
CA VAL A 323 4.05 -8.18 -1.58
C VAL A 323 4.98 -7.29 -0.80
N ASN A 324 5.18 -6.07 -1.30
CA ASN A 324 5.99 -5.05 -0.65
C ASN A 324 5.10 -3.86 -0.30
N ILE A 325 5.17 -3.42 0.96
CA ILE A 325 4.45 -2.25 1.44
C ILE A 325 5.46 -1.31 2.05
N PHE A 326 5.53 -0.07 1.57
CA PHE A 326 6.43 0.95 2.09
C PHE A 326 5.66 2.16 2.58
N MET A 327 5.81 2.46 3.87
CA MET A 327 5.07 3.50 4.57
C MET A 327 6.02 4.49 5.23
N PRO A 328 5.66 5.78 5.32
CA PRO A 328 6.42 6.71 6.13
C PRO A 328 6.64 6.19 7.54
N ALA A 329 7.88 6.16 8.02
CA ALA A 329 8.20 5.65 9.34
C ALA A 329 7.82 6.63 10.44
N MET A 330 7.16 6.13 11.47
CA MET A 330 6.86 6.90 12.68
C MET A 330 8.01 6.76 13.68
N VAL A 331 8.65 7.86 14.03
CA VAL A 331 9.80 7.87 14.96
C VAL A 331 9.37 8.05 16.42
N ASP A 332 8.24 8.69 16.66
CA ASP A 332 7.63 8.81 17.99
C ASP A 332 6.13 8.47 17.90
N VAL A 333 5.78 7.32 18.43
CA VAL A 333 4.40 6.78 18.36
C VAL A 333 3.44 7.57 19.27
N GLU A 334 3.93 8.12 20.36
CA GLU A 334 3.09 8.85 21.32
C GLU A 334 2.78 10.25 20.81
N LYS A 335 3.73 10.87 20.13
CA LYS A 335 3.55 12.17 19.49
C LYS A 335 3.01 12.08 18.06
N MET A 336 2.90 10.85 17.50
CA MET A 336 2.57 10.63 16.09
C MET A 336 3.51 11.39 15.15
N GLU A 337 4.80 11.32 15.45
CA GLU A 337 5.84 12.02 14.71
C GLU A 337 6.44 11.11 13.65
N PHE A 338 6.38 11.53 12.39
CA PHE A 338 6.92 10.81 11.24
C PHE A 338 8.25 11.41 10.80
N ASP A 339 9.12 10.55 10.25
CA ASP A 339 10.38 10.93 9.63
C ASP A 339 10.21 10.93 8.10
N PRO A 340 10.34 12.07 7.41
CA PRO A 340 10.22 12.12 5.96
C PRO A 340 11.31 11.33 5.23
N GLU A 341 12.41 11.02 5.89
CA GLU A 341 13.57 10.35 5.30
C GLU A 341 13.68 8.87 5.70
N LYS A 342 12.63 8.30 6.29
CA LYS A 342 12.59 6.89 6.68
C LYS A 342 11.29 6.22 6.30
N VAL A 343 11.41 4.96 5.94
CA VAL A 343 10.30 4.09 5.54
C VAL A 343 10.26 2.87 6.45
N GLU A 344 9.07 2.49 6.85
CA GLU A 344 8.78 1.14 7.30
C GLU A 344 8.45 0.30 6.07
N PHE A 345 9.27 -0.71 5.82
CA PHE A 345 9.14 -1.61 4.69
C PHE A 345 8.69 -2.98 5.18
N LEU A 346 7.58 -3.50 4.64
CA LEU A 346 7.00 -4.79 4.98
C LEU A 346 7.04 -5.71 3.77
N TRP A 347 7.41 -6.98 4.01
CA TRP A 347 7.43 -8.03 3.00
C TRP A 347 6.52 -9.18 3.37
N TYR A 348 5.74 -9.66 2.38
CA TYR A 348 4.92 -10.86 2.52
C TYR A 348 5.11 -11.74 1.30
N HIS A 349 5.30 -13.04 1.52
CA HIS A 349 5.50 -14.00 0.45
C HIS A 349 4.43 -15.09 0.49
N TYR A 350 3.96 -15.46 -0.68
CA TYR A 350 3.01 -16.55 -0.90
C TYR A 350 3.53 -17.44 -2.02
N VAL A 351 3.52 -18.75 -1.81
CA VAL A 351 3.99 -19.75 -2.78
C VAL A 351 2.85 -20.66 -3.15
N TRP A 352 2.64 -20.90 -4.43
CA TRP A 352 1.69 -21.88 -4.95
C TRP A 352 2.36 -22.99 -5.75
N ASN A 353 3.52 -22.75 -6.37
CA ASN A 353 4.27 -23.73 -7.15
C ASN A 353 5.64 -23.96 -6.52
N GLU A 354 5.72 -24.94 -5.63
CA GLU A 354 6.93 -25.27 -4.90
C GLU A 354 8.08 -25.75 -5.80
N SER A 355 7.80 -26.38 -6.92
CA SER A 355 8.86 -26.84 -7.84
C SER A 355 9.55 -25.66 -8.52
N LYS A 356 8.80 -24.68 -8.99
CA LYS A 356 9.34 -23.45 -9.56
C LYS A 356 10.00 -22.57 -8.49
N TYR A 357 9.49 -22.60 -7.26
CA TYR A 357 10.07 -21.84 -6.14
C TYR A 357 11.42 -22.41 -5.69
N GLY A 358 11.52 -23.74 -5.51
CA GLY A 358 12.69 -24.39 -4.93
C GLY A 358 14.00 -24.17 -5.70
N ASP A 359 13.95 -24.01 -7.01
CA ASP A 359 15.10 -23.66 -7.82
C ASP A 359 15.51 -22.18 -7.72
N ARG A 360 14.58 -21.32 -7.33
CA ARG A 360 14.76 -19.87 -7.25
C ARG A 360 15.28 -19.40 -5.91
N ASP A 361 14.87 -20.08 -4.84
CA ASP A 361 15.32 -19.78 -3.47
C ASP A 361 16.84 -19.81 -3.34
N LYS A 362 17.52 -20.55 -4.20
CA LYS A 362 18.97 -20.71 -4.21
C LYS A 362 19.75 -19.67 -5.03
N ARG A 363 19.09 -18.94 -5.93
CA ARG A 363 19.81 -18.13 -6.91
C ARG A 363 19.83 -16.63 -6.59
N TRP A 364 18.71 -16.01 -6.27
CA TRP A 364 18.63 -14.57 -6.13
C TRP A 364 17.36 -14.06 -5.46
N LEU A 365 16.92 -14.75 -4.50
CA LEU A 365 15.74 -14.36 -3.79
C LEU A 365 15.59 -12.86 -3.62
N ASN A 366 14.38 -12.45 -3.64
CA ASN A 366 13.84 -11.13 -3.37
C ASN A 366 14.67 -10.32 -2.37
N THR A 367 15.30 -10.98 -1.41
CA THR A 367 16.22 -10.35 -0.45
C THR A 367 17.42 -9.66 -1.09
N LEU A 368 17.96 -10.17 -2.19
CA LEU A 368 19.14 -9.56 -2.84
C LEU A 368 18.71 -8.33 -3.66
N VAL A 369 17.66 -8.47 -4.44
CA VAL A 369 17.10 -7.37 -5.26
C VAL A 369 16.69 -6.22 -4.34
N ASP A 370 15.91 -6.51 -3.28
CA ASP A 370 15.47 -5.51 -2.30
C ASP A 370 16.66 -4.83 -1.59
N LEU A 371 17.76 -5.55 -1.31
CA LEU A 371 18.95 -4.95 -0.69
C LEU A 371 19.71 -4.02 -1.64
N GLU A 372 19.78 -4.37 -2.92
CA GLU A 372 20.40 -3.52 -3.95
C GLU A 372 19.58 -2.24 -4.14
N ASP A 373 18.26 -2.34 -4.14
CA ASP A 373 17.35 -1.19 -4.21
C ASP A 373 17.46 -0.30 -2.98
N ILE A 374 17.46 -0.87 -1.78
CA ILE A 374 17.61 -0.12 -0.53
C ILE A 374 18.93 0.66 -0.49
N GLU A 375 20.03 0.03 -0.95
CA GLU A 375 21.32 0.71 -1.03
C GLU A 375 21.31 1.86 -2.03
N THR A 376 20.71 1.67 -3.19
CA THR A 376 20.54 2.71 -4.22
C THR A 376 19.74 3.89 -3.68
N ILE A 377 18.61 3.61 -3.02
CA ILE A 377 17.74 4.62 -2.45
C ILE A 377 18.47 5.39 -1.33
N ARG A 378 19.29 4.72 -0.52
CA ARG A 378 20.11 5.37 0.50
C ARG A 378 21.05 6.41 -0.11
N TYR A 379 21.72 6.11 -1.23
CA TYR A 379 22.57 7.09 -1.93
C TYR A 379 21.77 8.27 -2.47
N LEU A 380 20.59 8.03 -3.02
CA LEU A 380 19.71 9.11 -3.48
C LEU A 380 19.27 9.99 -2.32
N ALA A 381 18.85 9.40 -1.20
CA ALA A 381 18.44 10.13 0.00
C ALA A 381 19.57 10.99 0.57
N GLU A 382 20.80 10.45 0.65
CA GLU A 382 21.99 11.21 1.09
C GLU A 382 22.23 12.45 0.21
N ASN A 383 22.07 12.33 -1.12
CA ASN A 383 22.24 13.45 -2.02
C ASN A 383 21.12 14.50 -1.88
N TYR A 384 19.87 14.07 -1.72
CA TYR A 384 18.76 15.01 -1.51
C TYR A 384 18.83 15.73 -0.16
N ARG A 385 19.45 15.13 0.87
CA ARG A 385 19.70 15.79 2.18
C ARG A 385 20.62 17.00 2.09
N SER A 386 21.37 17.18 1.01
CA SER A 386 22.27 18.34 0.88
C SER A 386 21.52 19.68 1.01
N HIS A 387 20.21 19.70 0.79
CA HIS A 387 19.28 20.83 0.94
C HIS A 387 19.68 22.11 0.19
N SER A 388 20.78 22.06 -0.55
CA SER A 388 21.32 23.23 -1.24
C SER A 388 20.47 23.71 -2.41
N LEU A 389 19.65 22.81 -2.97
CA LEU A 389 18.77 23.08 -4.11
C LEU A 389 17.35 22.49 -3.89
N PRO A 390 16.58 22.98 -2.92
CA PRO A 390 15.30 22.37 -2.53
C PRO A 390 14.26 22.38 -3.65
N TRP A 391 14.39 23.27 -4.62
CA TRP A 391 13.48 23.39 -5.78
C TRP A 391 14.04 22.77 -7.04
N SER A 392 15.23 22.12 -6.98
CA SER A 392 15.74 21.37 -8.14
C SER A 392 14.79 20.23 -8.51
N ARG A 393 14.73 19.93 -9.80
CA ARG A 393 13.88 18.88 -10.34
C ARG A 393 14.71 17.92 -11.19
N GLY A 394 14.47 16.63 -11.05
CA GLY A 394 14.95 15.64 -12.01
C GLY A 394 14.25 15.79 -13.36
N LEU A 395 14.84 15.20 -14.38
CA LEU A 395 14.24 15.08 -15.70
C LEU A 395 14.10 13.60 -16.05
N PHE A 396 12.90 13.20 -16.45
CA PHE A 396 12.60 11.87 -16.92
C PHE A 396 12.54 11.82 -18.45
N GLY A 397 13.16 10.81 -19.04
CA GLY A 397 13.10 10.53 -20.47
C GLY A 397 11.88 9.66 -20.81
N THR A 398 10.85 10.26 -21.39
CA THR A 398 9.56 9.58 -21.67
C THR A 398 9.24 9.47 -23.15
N ALA A 399 10.20 9.85 -24.04
CA ALA A 399 9.97 9.96 -25.48
C ALA A 399 9.93 8.63 -26.23
N SER A 400 10.45 7.54 -25.61
CA SER A 400 10.54 6.25 -26.29
C SER A 400 9.36 5.35 -25.94
N GLU A 401 8.88 4.61 -26.93
CA GLU A 401 7.99 3.48 -26.70
C GLU A 401 8.84 2.24 -26.33
N GLY A 402 8.26 1.34 -25.52
CA GLY A 402 8.91 0.10 -25.12
C GLY A 402 9.85 0.26 -23.92
N PRO A 403 10.97 -0.50 -23.85
CA PRO A 403 11.73 -0.67 -22.61
C PRO A 403 12.64 0.51 -22.23
N ASN A 404 12.79 1.54 -23.08
CA ASN A 404 13.71 2.65 -22.85
C ASN A 404 12.95 3.93 -22.46
N THR A 405 12.11 3.85 -21.45
CA THR A 405 11.30 5.00 -21.00
C THR A 405 11.23 5.07 -19.49
N GLU A 406 11.22 6.30 -18.94
CA GLU A 406 10.96 6.60 -17.54
C GLU A 406 9.52 7.11 -17.33
N ILE A 407 8.57 6.62 -18.14
CA ILE A 407 7.17 7.02 -18.07
C ILE A 407 6.52 6.66 -16.74
N GLY A 408 6.96 5.56 -16.09
CA GLY A 408 6.49 5.13 -14.78
C GLY A 408 6.86 6.12 -13.67
N PRO A 409 8.15 6.48 -13.48
CA PRO A 409 8.56 7.53 -12.55
C PRO A 409 7.83 8.86 -12.77
N TRP A 410 7.68 9.31 -14.02
CA TRP A 410 6.94 10.53 -14.32
C TRP A 410 5.47 10.41 -13.91
N TRP A 411 4.79 9.32 -14.29
CA TRP A 411 3.41 9.05 -13.91
C TRP A 411 3.23 9.10 -12.39
N PHE A 412 4.12 8.46 -11.64
CA PHE A 412 4.08 8.45 -10.19
C PHE A 412 4.18 9.87 -9.60
N HIS A 413 5.12 10.67 -10.07
CA HIS A 413 5.27 12.07 -9.64
C HIS A 413 4.03 12.91 -9.96
N ARG A 414 3.45 12.69 -11.14
CA ARG A 414 2.21 13.34 -11.57
C ARG A 414 1.05 12.94 -10.66
N LEU A 415 0.89 11.65 -10.39
CA LEU A 415 -0.15 11.14 -9.50
C LEU A 415 -0.02 11.70 -8.09
N VAL A 416 1.18 11.70 -7.51
CA VAL A 416 1.41 12.29 -6.17
C VAL A 416 1.01 13.75 -6.14
N TYR A 417 1.41 14.54 -7.15
CA TYR A 417 0.98 15.93 -7.26
C TYR A 417 -0.55 16.06 -7.29
N GLN A 418 -1.22 15.26 -8.10
CA GLN A 418 -2.67 15.27 -8.22
C GLN A 418 -3.35 14.93 -6.90
N MET A 419 -2.87 13.89 -6.21
CA MET A 419 -3.42 13.48 -4.90
C MET A 419 -3.19 14.54 -3.81
N MET A 420 -2.10 15.30 -3.88
CA MET A 420 -1.79 16.36 -2.94
C MET A 420 -2.64 17.62 -3.15
N PHE A 421 -2.90 18.01 -4.39
CA PHE A 421 -3.38 19.36 -4.70
C PHE A 421 -4.64 19.42 -5.56
N GLU A 422 -4.95 18.39 -6.35
CA GLU A 422 -6.13 18.38 -7.20
C GLU A 422 -7.28 17.65 -6.50
N SER A 423 -8.17 18.40 -5.84
CA SER A 423 -9.36 17.84 -5.21
C SER A 423 -10.29 17.23 -6.27
N GLY A 424 -10.54 15.93 -6.20
CA GLY A 424 -11.47 15.24 -7.09
C GLY A 424 -10.82 14.55 -8.30
N VAL A 425 -9.53 14.24 -8.24
CA VAL A 425 -8.91 13.31 -9.20
C VAL A 425 -9.49 11.93 -8.96
N PRO A 426 -10.07 11.28 -9.98
CA PRO A 426 -10.59 9.92 -9.91
C PRO A 426 -9.51 8.89 -9.62
#